data_b2056c3e3f1a964a2b643161503e301e
#
_entry.id   b2056c3e3f1a964a2b643161503e301e
#
_cell.length_a   1.000
_cell.length_b   1.000
_cell.length_c   1.000
_cell.angle_alpha   90.00
_cell.angle_beta   90.00
_cell.angle_gamma   90.00
#
_symmetry.space_group_name_H-M   'P 1'
#
loop_
_entity.id
_entity.type
_entity.pdbx_description
1 polymer ?
#
loop_
_entity_poly.entity_id
_entity_poly.type
_entity_poly.pdbx_seq_one_letter_code
_entity_poly.pdbx_strand_id
1 'polypeptide(L)'
;FNQDLSSWDVSNVTDMTNLFNNSGMSSTNYGLFLERCAALASGMPTGIVLGAAGINYPAAPSAAATARAYLVSRSWVITDAGGI
;
A
#
# COMPACT_ATOMS: atom_id res chain seq x y z
N PHE A 1 11.72 1.02 -9.18
CA PHE A 1 11.03 -0.25 -8.96
C PHE A 1 9.58 -0.12 -9.39
N ASN A 2 9.16 -0.92 -10.35
CA ASN A 2 7.81 -0.86 -10.90
C ASN A 2 7.34 -2.26 -11.31
N GLN A 3 6.77 -2.98 -10.34
CA GLN A 3 6.33 -4.36 -10.54
C GLN A 3 4.92 -4.55 -9.98
N ASP A 4 4.20 -5.51 -10.55
CA ASP A 4 2.93 -5.98 -10.01
C ASP A 4 3.22 -6.90 -8.82
N LEU A 5 2.85 -6.45 -7.63
CA LEU A 5 3.08 -7.18 -6.38
C LEU A 5 1.82 -7.83 -5.83
N SER A 6 0.77 -7.95 -6.64
CA SER A 6 -0.53 -8.45 -6.18
C SER A 6 -0.49 -9.91 -5.72
N SER A 7 0.56 -10.65 -6.08
CA SER A 7 0.75 -12.04 -5.66
C SER A 7 1.71 -12.20 -4.49
N TRP A 8 2.30 -11.12 -3.99
CA TRP A 8 3.22 -11.21 -2.86
C TRP A 8 2.50 -11.61 -1.58
N ASP A 9 3.17 -12.40 -0.76
CA ASP A 9 2.72 -12.69 0.59
C ASP A 9 3.42 -11.75 1.55
N VAL A 10 2.69 -10.73 2.00
CA VAL A 10 3.21 -9.73 2.94
C VAL A 10 2.72 -9.97 4.36
N SER A 11 2.10 -11.12 4.62
CA SER A 11 1.43 -11.38 5.90
C SER A 11 2.38 -11.43 7.10
N ASN A 12 3.67 -11.67 6.88
CA ASN A 12 4.67 -11.70 7.94
C ASN A 12 5.50 -10.42 8.03
N VAL A 13 5.22 -9.43 7.19
CA VAL A 13 5.96 -8.17 7.20
C VAL A 13 5.39 -7.28 8.31
N THR A 14 6.27 -6.74 9.14
CA THR A 14 5.88 -5.86 10.26
C THR A 14 6.38 -4.43 10.10
N ASP A 15 7.29 -4.18 9.17
CA ASP A 15 7.86 -2.87 8.92
C ASP A 15 8.09 -2.68 7.42
N MET A 16 7.41 -1.68 6.86
CA MET A 16 7.53 -1.30 5.46
C MET A 16 8.04 0.13 5.31
N THR A 17 8.71 0.66 6.33
CA THR A 17 9.27 1.99 6.31
C THR A 17 10.23 2.14 5.13
N ASN A 18 10.03 3.17 4.32
CA ASN A 18 10.84 3.48 3.13
C ASN A 18 10.78 2.42 2.02
N LEU A 19 9.83 1.46 2.08
CA LEU A 19 9.80 0.33 1.13
C LEU A 19 9.77 0.79 -0.33
N PHE A 20 8.95 1.78 -0.65
CA PHE A 20 8.79 2.27 -2.02
C PHE A 20 9.17 3.73 -2.19
N ASN A 21 9.85 4.32 -1.22
CA ASN A 21 10.19 5.75 -1.30
C ASN A 21 10.98 6.05 -2.58
N ASN A 22 10.42 6.93 -3.42
CA ASN A 22 11.02 7.37 -4.68
C ASN A 22 11.39 6.21 -5.62
N SER A 23 10.64 5.10 -5.56
CA SER A 23 10.94 3.90 -6.35
C SER A 23 10.55 4.02 -7.82
N GLY A 24 9.75 5.02 -8.19
CA GLY A 24 9.24 5.15 -9.56
C GLY A 24 8.07 4.21 -9.88
N MET A 25 7.50 3.57 -8.87
CA MET A 25 6.38 2.65 -9.05
C MET A 25 5.17 3.35 -9.66
N SER A 26 4.52 2.72 -10.64
CA SER A 26 3.31 3.30 -11.24
C SER A 26 2.15 3.27 -10.24
N SER A 27 1.18 4.17 -10.44
CA SER A 27 -0.01 4.21 -9.58
C SER A 27 -0.78 2.89 -9.66
N THR A 28 -0.85 2.27 -10.82
CA THR A 28 -1.52 0.99 -11.00
C THR A 28 -0.86 -0.10 -10.16
N ASN A 29 0.46 -0.23 -10.22
CA ASN A 29 1.18 -1.27 -9.46
C ASN A 29 1.14 -0.99 -7.95
N TYR A 30 1.23 0.26 -7.55
CA TYR A 30 1.07 0.63 -6.14
C TYR A 30 -0.34 0.31 -5.65
N GLY A 31 -1.35 0.59 -6.47
CA GLY A 31 -2.73 0.25 -6.15
C GLY A 31 -2.92 -1.25 -5.94
N LEU A 32 -2.34 -2.07 -6.82
CA LEU A 32 -2.39 -3.52 -6.67
C LEU A 32 -1.74 -3.98 -5.36
N PHE A 33 -0.63 -3.35 -4.98
CA PHE A 33 0.01 -3.65 -3.70
C PHE A 33 -0.89 -3.30 -2.51
N LEU A 34 -1.55 -2.15 -2.54
CA LEU A 34 -2.48 -1.75 -1.49
C LEU A 34 -3.63 -2.75 -1.38
N GLU A 35 -4.18 -3.19 -2.50
CA GLU A 35 -5.25 -4.19 -2.51
C GLU A 35 -4.77 -5.52 -1.92
N ARG A 36 -3.54 -5.92 -2.22
CA ARG A 36 -2.96 -7.15 -1.66
C ARG A 36 -2.78 -7.04 -0.15
N CYS A 37 -2.27 -5.90 0.33
CA CYS A 37 -2.13 -5.67 1.76
C CYS A 37 -3.49 -5.70 2.46
N ALA A 38 -4.51 -5.09 1.87
CA ALA A 38 -5.86 -5.11 2.45
C ALA A 38 -6.42 -6.52 2.52
N ALA A 39 -6.18 -7.35 1.50
CA ALA A 39 -6.63 -8.73 1.49
C ALA A 39 -6.00 -9.57 2.60
N LEU A 40 -4.77 -9.25 3.00
CA LEU A 40 -4.03 -9.99 4.02
C LEU A 40 -4.07 -9.33 5.40
N ALA A 41 -4.60 -8.10 5.49
CA ALA A 41 -4.47 -7.28 6.69
C ALA A 41 -5.09 -7.89 7.94
N SER A 42 -6.15 -8.69 7.79
CA SER A 42 -6.79 -9.33 8.94
C SER A 42 -5.85 -10.28 9.68
N GLY A 43 -4.83 -10.82 9.01
CA GLY A 43 -3.82 -11.67 9.61
C GLY A 43 -2.53 -10.94 9.95
N MET A 44 -2.48 -9.62 9.77
CA MET A 44 -1.29 -8.80 9.99
C MET A 44 -1.44 -7.92 11.22
N PRO A 45 -0.33 -7.50 11.86
CA PRO A 45 -0.42 -6.54 12.96
C PRO A 45 -1.00 -5.20 12.49
N THR A 46 -1.58 -4.45 13.41
CA THR A 46 -1.96 -3.06 13.17
C THR A 46 -0.73 -2.15 13.33
N GLY A 47 -0.85 -0.91 12.88
CA GLY A 47 0.20 0.09 13.11
C GLY A 47 1.43 -0.05 12.23
N ILE A 48 1.33 -0.79 11.11
CA ILE A 48 2.46 -0.93 10.19
C ILE A 48 2.69 0.40 9.48
N VAL A 49 3.96 0.81 9.37
CA VAL A 49 4.36 1.99 8.61
C VAL A 49 4.71 1.57 7.18
N LEU A 50 4.04 2.16 6.19
CA LEU A 50 4.30 1.92 4.77
C LEU A 50 4.88 3.18 4.16
N GLY A 51 6.12 3.12 3.71
CA GLY A 51 6.79 4.24 3.04
C GLY A 51 6.68 4.12 1.53
N ALA A 52 6.04 5.10 0.91
CA ALA A 52 5.86 5.18 -0.54
C ALA A 52 5.93 6.64 -1.00
N ALA A 53 6.86 7.40 -0.45
CA ALA A 53 7.01 8.82 -0.77
C ALA A 53 7.22 9.01 -2.28
N GLY A 54 6.45 9.92 -2.87
CA GLY A 54 6.50 10.22 -4.30
C GLY A 54 5.68 9.26 -5.16
N ILE A 55 5.02 8.27 -4.57
CA ILE A 55 4.21 7.29 -5.30
C ILE A 55 2.73 7.61 -5.13
N ASN A 56 1.98 7.61 -6.22
CA ASN A 56 0.54 7.84 -6.20
C ASN A 56 -0.23 6.53 -6.31
N TYR A 57 -1.46 6.52 -5.82
CA TYR A 57 -2.40 5.43 -6.02
C TYR A 57 -3.58 5.92 -6.88
N PRO A 58 -4.33 5.02 -7.54
CA PRO A 58 -5.53 5.42 -8.26
C PRO A 58 -6.55 6.05 -7.30
N ALA A 59 -6.95 7.30 -7.57
CA ALA A 59 -7.87 8.02 -6.70
C ALA A 59 -9.25 7.38 -6.65
N ALA A 60 -10.00 7.70 -5.59
CA ALA A 60 -11.37 7.25 -5.45
C ALA A 60 -12.26 7.79 -6.59
N PRO A 61 -13.27 7.03 -7.04
CA PRO A 61 -13.58 5.69 -6.55
C PRO A 61 -12.72 4.62 -7.23
N SER A 62 -12.03 3.83 -6.43
CA SER A 62 -11.23 2.72 -6.96
C SER A 62 -11.03 1.67 -5.87
N ALA A 63 -10.72 0.44 -6.27
CA ALA A 63 -10.42 -0.62 -5.32
C ALA A 63 -9.18 -0.28 -4.50
N ALA A 64 -8.19 0.36 -5.11
CA ALA A 64 -6.98 0.78 -4.41
C ALA A 64 -7.27 1.83 -3.34
N ALA A 65 -8.09 2.82 -3.64
CA ALA A 65 -8.47 3.85 -2.67
C ALA A 65 -9.25 3.24 -1.50
N THR A 66 -10.14 2.30 -1.77
CA THR A 66 -10.88 1.57 -0.75
C THR A 66 -9.93 0.74 0.12
N ALA A 67 -8.99 0.03 -0.51
CA ALA A 67 -7.99 -0.76 0.21
C ALA A 67 -7.14 0.11 1.13
N ARG A 68 -6.68 1.26 0.63
CA ARG A 68 -5.89 2.19 1.42
C ARG A 68 -6.67 2.69 2.65
N ALA A 69 -7.93 3.05 2.45
CA ALA A 69 -8.77 3.50 3.56
C ALA A 69 -8.95 2.41 4.61
N TYR A 70 -9.10 1.16 4.18
CA TYR A 70 -9.19 0.03 5.11
C TYR A 70 -7.90 -0.13 5.92
N LEU A 71 -6.74 -0.04 5.28
CA LEU A 71 -5.46 -0.15 5.97
C LEU A 71 -5.29 0.98 6.99
N VAL A 72 -5.66 2.20 6.63
CA VAL A 72 -5.63 3.33 7.57
C VAL A 72 -6.56 3.08 8.76
N SER A 73 -7.71 2.44 8.53
CA SER A 73 -8.63 2.10 9.62
C SER A 73 -8.03 1.07 10.59
N ARG A 74 -7.00 0.33 10.17
CA ARG A 74 -6.26 -0.60 11.01
C ARG A 74 -5.01 0.06 11.62
N SER A 75 -4.98 1.38 11.68
CA SER A 75 -3.89 2.18 12.26
C SER A 75 -2.58 2.10 11.48
N TRP A 76 -2.62 1.70 10.21
CA TRP A 76 -1.44 1.77 9.36
C TRP A 76 -1.09 3.23 9.09
N VAL A 77 0.20 3.54 9.10
CA VAL A 77 0.70 4.87 8.73
C VAL A 77 1.25 4.77 7.30
N ILE A 78 0.52 5.33 6.35
CA ILE A 78 0.88 5.26 4.94
C ILE A 78 1.34 6.63 4.48
N THR A 79 2.59 6.70 4.02
CA THR A 79 3.17 7.91 3.46
C THR A 79 3.29 7.73 1.95
N ASP A 80 2.50 8.47 1.19
CA ASP A 80 2.54 8.45 -0.28
C ASP A 80 2.25 9.84 -0.81
N ALA A 81 2.22 9.99 -2.15
CA ALA A 81 1.95 11.26 -2.78
C ALA A 81 0.45 11.54 -2.94
N GLY A 82 -0.41 10.63 -2.50
CA GLY A 82 -1.85 10.78 -2.58
C GLY A 82 -2.46 10.15 -3.83
N GLY A 83 -3.77 10.30 -3.97
CA GLY A 83 -4.50 9.79 -5.12
C GLY A 83 -4.36 10.67 -6.35
N ILE A 84 -4.48 10.07 -7.51
CA ILE A 84 -4.43 10.80 -8.78
C ILE A 84 -5.64 10.48 -9.65
#